data_22ed9fec84f10479462ac5933c7e4dcb
#
_entry.id   22ed9fec84f10479462ac5933c7e4dcb
#
_cell.length_a   1.000
_cell.length_b   1.000
_cell.length_c   1.000
_cell.angle_alpha   90.00
_cell.angle_beta   90.00
_cell.angle_gamma   90.00
#
_symmetry.space_group_name_H-M   'P 1'
#
loop_
_entity.id
_entity.type
_entity.pdbx_description
1 polymer ?
#
loop_
_entity_poly.entity_id
_entity_poly.type
_entity_poly.pdbx_seq_one_letter_code
_entity_poly.pdbx_strand_id
1 'polypeptide(L)'
;MKPELLVALLLLSSLPACGPPRAKRVVVGSKNFTEQLILGELFAQHLEAKTQLSVERRFYLAGTYISHQAILGGRIDVYPEYTGTALTAILKEQPQKDPRQVYERVRAEYKRRFGLEVLSPLGFNDTFAIEIRGEDARRLRLHTISEAARYAPRWRAGFGYEFMERPDGYKGLATTYGLHFADPPRIMDLGLLGRALKAKQIDLAAGNTTDGLIPTLDLFVLEDDKHYFPPYEAVAIVREETLRLHPEVGQALSELQGKISDREMQMLNYEVDGQHRDVKDVVREFRRRKWL
;
A
#
# COMPACT_ATOMS: atom_id res chain seq x y z
N MET A 1 26.69 61.38 32.98
CA MET A 1 26.61 60.68 31.67
C MET A 1 25.71 59.49 31.85
N LYS A 2 24.50 59.53 31.26
CA LYS A 2 23.49 58.46 31.32
C LYS A 2 23.70 57.60 30.07
N PRO A 3 23.75 56.25 30.13
CA PRO A 3 23.70 55.42 28.94
C PRO A 3 22.23 55.24 28.49
N GLU A 4 21.97 55.61 27.25
CA GLU A 4 20.67 55.35 26.60
C GLU A 4 20.54 53.87 26.26
N LEU A 5 19.44 53.28 26.72
CA LEU A 5 19.08 51.89 26.46
C LEU A 5 18.37 51.80 25.09
N LEU A 6 19.06 51.30 24.09
CA LEU A 6 18.51 51.03 22.75
C LEU A 6 17.70 49.76 22.79
N VAL A 7 16.36 49.89 22.84
CA VAL A 7 15.45 48.73 22.71
C VAL A 7 15.27 48.44 21.24
N ALA A 8 15.92 47.38 20.75
CA ALA A 8 15.69 46.83 19.41
C ALA A 8 14.42 46.01 19.41
N LEU A 9 13.36 46.55 18.81
CA LEU A 9 12.07 45.87 18.58
C LEU A 9 12.27 44.86 17.43
N LEU A 10 12.49 43.59 17.74
CA LEU A 10 12.46 42.50 16.74
C LEU A 10 11.02 42.28 16.28
N LEU A 11 10.68 42.87 15.13
CA LEU A 11 9.48 42.50 14.36
C LEU A 11 9.71 41.11 13.78
N LEU A 12 9.19 40.08 14.47
CA LEU A 12 9.00 38.75 13.87
C LEU A 12 7.94 38.90 12.74
N SER A 13 8.41 39.06 11.52
CA SER A 13 7.56 38.91 10.34
C SER A 13 7.13 37.44 10.24
N SER A 14 5.94 37.12 10.70
CA SER A 14 5.25 35.89 10.38
C SER A 14 5.00 35.84 8.86
N LEU A 15 5.90 35.15 8.15
CA LEU A 15 5.64 34.79 6.74
C LEU A 15 4.38 33.95 6.70
N PRO A 16 3.34 34.35 5.97
CA PRO A 16 2.15 33.53 5.79
C PRO A 16 2.60 32.23 5.10
N ALA A 17 2.27 31.10 5.70
CA ALA A 17 2.46 29.78 5.08
C ALA A 17 1.72 29.80 3.73
N CYS A 18 2.48 29.79 2.63
CA CYS A 18 1.98 29.95 1.28
C CYS A 18 1.28 28.65 0.81
N GLY A 19 0.08 28.39 1.31
CA GLY A 19 -0.79 27.28 0.91
C GLY A 19 -2.25 27.59 1.24
N PRO A 20 -3.22 27.02 0.49
CA PRO A 20 -4.62 27.24 0.79
C PRO A 20 -4.95 26.87 2.25
N PRO A 21 -5.85 27.61 2.92
CA PRO A 21 -6.27 27.28 4.25
C PRO A 21 -6.73 25.83 4.35
N ARG A 22 -6.50 25.16 5.49
CA ARG A 22 -6.90 23.75 5.70
C ARG A 22 -8.39 23.52 5.45
N ALA A 23 -9.20 24.57 5.62
CA ALA A 23 -10.63 24.60 5.33
C ALA A 23 -10.99 24.45 3.83
N LYS A 24 -10.02 24.42 2.91
CA LYS A 24 -10.25 24.25 1.46
C LYS A 24 -9.29 23.24 0.82
N ARG A 25 -8.65 22.42 1.64
CA ARG A 25 -7.62 21.51 1.17
C ARG A 25 -7.78 20.12 1.78
N VAL A 26 -7.57 19.09 0.95
CA VAL A 26 -7.42 17.68 1.36
C VAL A 26 -6.05 17.19 0.95
N VAL A 27 -5.38 16.45 1.83
CA VAL A 27 -4.06 15.88 1.62
C VAL A 27 -4.18 14.38 1.41
N VAL A 28 -3.86 13.91 0.21
CA VAL A 28 -3.84 12.49 -0.14
C VAL A 28 -2.43 11.95 0.02
N GLY A 29 -2.28 10.90 0.84
CA GLY A 29 -1.03 10.17 1.04
C GLY A 29 -0.97 8.86 0.27
N SER A 30 0.23 8.29 0.13
CA SER A 30 0.43 6.92 -0.35
C SER A 30 1.69 6.29 0.22
N LYS A 31 1.75 4.96 0.26
CA LYS A 31 2.97 4.21 0.55
C LYS A 31 3.95 4.27 -0.63
N ASN A 32 5.09 3.59 -0.51
CA ASN A 32 6.26 3.70 -1.39
C ASN A 32 6.34 2.61 -2.47
N PHE A 33 5.24 2.21 -3.08
CA PHE A 33 5.24 1.27 -4.21
C PHE A 33 4.15 1.64 -5.22
N THR A 34 4.29 1.16 -6.45
CA THR A 34 3.56 1.63 -7.63
C THR A 34 2.05 1.60 -7.47
N GLU A 35 1.48 0.51 -6.99
CA GLU A 35 0.03 0.41 -6.78
C GLU A 35 -0.50 1.50 -5.84
N GLN A 36 0.23 1.79 -4.78
CA GLN A 36 -0.14 2.86 -3.84
C GLN A 36 -0.06 4.25 -4.46
N LEU A 37 0.90 4.48 -5.38
CA LEU A 37 0.96 5.74 -6.14
C LEU A 37 -0.22 5.86 -7.08
N ILE A 38 -0.61 4.77 -7.76
CA ILE A 38 -1.78 4.71 -8.64
C ILE A 38 -3.06 4.98 -7.84
N LEU A 39 -3.25 4.31 -6.72
CA LEU A 39 -4.43 4.51 -5.87
C LEU A 39 -4.48 5.91 -5.25
N GLY A 40 -3.35 6.42 -4.77
CA GLY A 40 -3.25 7.78 -4.26
C GLY A 40 -3.59 8.81 -5.34
N GLU A 41 -3.08 8.66 -6.55
CA GLU A 41 -3.39 9.53 -7.68
C GLU A 41 -4.86 9.40 -8.12
N LEU A 42 -5.43 8.19 -8.08
CA LEU A 42 -6.85 7.96 -8.35
C LEU A 42 -7.74 8.72 -7.35
N PHE A 43 -7.43 8.64 -6.06
CA PHE A 43 -8.14 9.41 -5.05
C PHE A 43 -8.01 10.91 -5.29
N ALA A 44 -6.79 11.38 -5.58
CA ALA A 44 -6.53 12.79 -5.81
C ALA A 44 -7.30 13.33 -7.03
N GLN A 45 -7.19 12.68 -8.19
CA GLN A 45 -7.90 13.10 -9.40
C GLN A 45 -9.42 12.98 -9.26
N HIS A 46 -9.90 11.99 -8.52
CA HIS A 46 -11.34 11.81 -8.31
C HIS A 46 -11.90 12.94 -7.42
N LEU A 47 -11.21 13.26 -6.33
CA LEU A 47 -11.56 14.39 -5.45
C LEU A 47 -11.51 15.72 -6.19
N GLU A 48 -10.49 15.97 -7.01
CA GLU A 48 -10.39 17.18 -7.85
C GLU A 48 -11.57 17.31 -8.83
N ALA A 49 -12.05 16.20 -9.36
CA ALA A 49 -13.17 16.21 -10.32
C ALA A 49 -14.55 16.35 -9.65
N LYS A 50 -14.70 15.88 -8.40
CA LYS A 50 -16.01 15.80 -7.73
C LYS A 50 -16.21 16.84 -6.63
N THR A 51 -15.17 17.59 -6.26
CA THR A 51 -15.24 18.59 -5.20
C THR A 51 -14.60 19.91 -5.66
N GLN A 52 -14.77 20.95 -4.84
CA GLN A 52 -14.09 22.24 -5.04
C GLN A 52 -12.83 22.38 -4.15
N LEU A 53 -12.35 21.27 -3.59
CA LEU A 53 -11.20 21.26 -2.71
C LEU A 53 -9.89 21.27 -3.49
N SER A 54 -8.89 21.96 -2.96
CA SER A 54 -7.52 21.80 -3.41
C SER A 54 -6.97 20.48 -2.92
N VAL A 55 -6.41 19.65 -3.78
CA VAL A 55 -5.86 18.35 -3.39
C VAL A 55 -4.34 18.41 -3.41
N GLU A 56 -3.74 18.24 -2.22
CA GLU A 56 -2.29 18.10 -2.05
C GLU A 56 -1.92 16.62 -2.09
N ARG A 57 -0.89 16.27 -2.86
CA ARG A 57 -0.35 14.92 -2.95
C ARG A 57 0.88 14.78 -2.08
N ARG A 58 0.86 13.85 -1.12
CA ARG A 58 2.00 13.45 -0.29
C ARG A 58 2.26 11.97 -0.48
N PHE A 59 2.78 11.64 -1.62
CA PHE A 59 3.04 10.26 -2.02
C PHE A 59 4.42 9.78 -1.58
N TYR A 60 4.62 8.46 -1.63
CA TYR A 60 5.88 7.82 -1.28
C TYR A 60 6.30 8.00 0.17
N LEU A 61 5.35 7.89 1.10
CA LEU A 61 5.56 8.07 2.55
C LEU A 61 6.16 6.84 3.25
N ALA A 62 7.00 6.05 2.62
CA ALA A 62 7.43 4.77 3.14
C ALA A 62 6.25 3.78 3.29
N GLY A 63 6.31 2.86 4.26
CA GLY A 63 5.30 1.80 4.37
C GLY A 63 4.12 2.12 5.30
N THR A 64 3.46 1.05 5.73
CA THR A 64 2.21 1.07 6.50
C THR A 64 2.31 1.87 7.80
N TYR A 65 3.36 1.64 8.59
CA TYR A 65 3.49 2.29 9.91
C TYR A 65 3.64 3.81 9.80
N ILE A 66 4.43 4.29 8.84
CA ILE A 66 4.67 5.73 8.63
C ILE A 66 3.40 6.39 8.07
N SER A 67 2.72 5.75 7.12
CA SER A 67 1.46 6.25 6.56
C SER A 67 0.37 6.34 7.63
N HIS A 68 0.27 5.34 8.49
CA HIS A 68 -0.67 5.34 9.62
C HIS A 68 -0.35 6.46 10.63
N GLN A 69 0.93 6.67 10.98
CA GLN A 69 1.33 7.79 11.84
C GLN A 69 1.07 9.15 11.18
N ALA A 70 1.24 9.26 9.87
CA ALA A 70 0.98 10.50 9.13
C ALA A 70 -0.50 10.89 9.17
N ILE A 71 -1.43 9.92 9.04
CA ILE A 71 -2.87 10.21 9.11
C ILE A 71 -3.30 10.54 10.55
N LEU A 72 -2.79 9.83 11.56
CA LEU A 72 -3.06 10.13 12.96
C LEU A 72 -2.58 11.54 13.34
N GLY A 73 -1.39 11.92 12.88
CA GLY A 73 -0.83 13.25 13.10
C GLY A 73 -1.44 14.34 12.22
N GLY A 74 -2.48 14.02 11.41
CA GLY A 74 -3.13 14.96 10.50
C GLY A 74 -2.20 15.54 9.43
N ARG A 75 -1.14 14.84 9.09
CA ARG A 75 -0.24 15.22 7.98
C ARG A 75 -0.83 14.87 6.62
N ILE A 76 -1.64 13.81 6.58
CA ILE A 76 -2.48 13.41 5.46
C ILE A 76 -3.92 13.24 5.95
N ASP A 77 -4.90 13.35 5.06
CA ASP A 77 -6.32 13.25 5.36
C ASP A 77 -6.93 11.94 4.87
N VAL A 78 -6.35 11.35 3.82
CA VAL A 78 -6.75 10.07 3.24
C VAL A 78 -5.54 9.36 2.65
N TYR A 79 -5.55 8.02 2.70
CA TYR A 79 -4.59 7.17 1.99
C TYR A 79 -5.18 5.80 1.69
N PRO A 80 -4.68 5.08 0.65
CA PRO A 80 -5.07 3.70 0.39
C PRO A 80 -4.38 2.73 1.35
N GLU A 81 -5.15 1.77 1.85
CA GLU A 81 -4.68 0.71 2.74
C GLU A 81 -5.33 -0.63 2.36
N TYR A 82 -4.89 -1.71 2.96
CA TYR A 82 -5.45 -3.05 2.75
C TYR A 82 -5.97 -3.61 4.08
N THR A 83 -7.13 -4.27 4.02
CA THR A 83 -7.83 -4.74 5.22
C THR A 83 -6.98 -5.71 6.06
N GLY A 84 -6.31 -6.67 5.44
CA GLY A 84 -5.41 -7.61 6.12
C GLY A 84 -4.20 -6.92 6.76
N THR A 85 -3.62 -5.92 6.07
CA THR A 85 -2.53 -5.10 6.61
C THR A 85 -2.98 -4.29 7.83
N ALA A 86 -4.15 -3.66 7.73
CA ALA A 86 -4.73 -2.92 8.84
C ALA A 86 -4.98 -3.81 10.06
N LEU A 87 -5.52 -5.03 9.85
CA LEU A 87 -5.77 -6.01 10.90
C LEU A 87 -4.48 -6.45 11.59
N THR A 88 -3.51 -6.92 10.81
CA THR A 88 -2.32 -7.61 11.35
C THR A 88 -1.22 -6.65 11.76
N ALA A 89 -0.90 -5.65 10.93
CA ALA A 89 0.20 -4.74 11.20
C ALA A 89 -0.17 -3.63 12.18
N ILE A 90 -1.38 -3.04 12.07
CA ILE A 90 -1.79 -1.91 12.90
C ILE A 90 -2.57 -2.36 14.14
N LEU A 91 -3.62 -3.16 13.97
CA LEU A 91 -4.43 -3.62 15.11
C LEU A 91 -3.72 -4.71 15.91
N LYS A 92 -2.70 -5.37 15.35
CA LYS A 92 -1.95 -6.48 15.95
C LYS A 92 -2.83 -7.68 16.28
N GLU A 93 -3.86 -7.91 15.47
CA GLU A 93 -4.76 -9.05 15.61
C GLU A 93 -4.31 -10.22 14.74
N GLN A 94 -4.76 -11.42 15.11
CA GLN A 94 -4.45 -12.63 14.35
C GLN A 94 -5.13 -12.60 12.97
N PRO A 95 -4.48 -13.14 11.94
CA PRO A 95 -5.09 -13.26 10.60
C PRO A 95 -6.44 -13.99 10.65
N GLN A 96 -7.41 -13.48 9.90
CA GLN A 96 -8.74 -14.06 9.72
C GLN A 96 -8.97 -14.30 8.23
N LYS A 97 -9.77 -15.33 7.87
CA LYS A 97 -9.91 -15.78 6.48
C LYS A 97 -11.11 -15.17 5.75
N ASP A 98 -12.15 -14.75 6.48
CA ASP A 98 -13.36 -14.18 5.91
C ASP A 98 -13.18 -12.69 5.60
N PRO A 99 -13.19 -12.27 4.31
CA PRO A 99 -12.96 -10.88 3.93
C PRO A 99 -13.93 -9.89 4.59
N ARG A 100 -15.20 -10.28 4.68
CA ARG A 100 -16.22 -9.43 5.29
C ARG A 100 -15.98 -9.22 6.78
N GLN A 101 -15.63 -10.29 7.51
CA GLN A 101 -15.31 -10.18 8.94
C GLN A 101 -14.07 -9.33 9.17
N VAL A 102 -13.01 -9.49 8.33
CA VAL A 102 -11.81 -8.65 8.38
C VAL A 102 -12.16 -7.19 8.15
N TYR A 103 -12.92 -6.88 7.09
CA TYR A 103 -13.33 -5.51 6.79
C TYR A 103 -14.15 -4.89 7.93
N GLU A 104 -15.20 -5.57 8.40
CA GLU A 104 -16.06 -5.06 9.48
C GLU A 104 -15.27 -4.85 10.79
N ARG A 105 -14.34 -5.76 11.10
CA ARG A 105 -13.46 -5.64 12.28
C ARG A 105 -12.53 -4.44 12.17
N VAL A 106 -11.85 -4.29 11.04
CA VAL A 106 -10.94 -3.17 10.80
C VAL A 106 -11.71 -1.85 10.85
N ARG A 107 -12.86 -1.75 10.19
CA ARG A 107 -13.71 -0.56 10.18
C ARG A 107 -14.12 -0.14 11.59
N ALA A 108 -14.61 -1.08 12.40
CA ALA A 108 -15.05 -0.80 13.76
C ALA A 108 -13.89 -0.33 14.65
N GLU A 109 -12.73 -1.00 14.58
CA GLU A 109 -11.58 -0.68 15.42
C GLU A 109 -10.86 0.60 15.00
N TYR A 110 -10.75 0.89 13.70
CA TYR A 110 -10.17 2.13 13.21
C TYR A 110 -10.98 3.34 13.66
N LYS A 111 -12.31 3.24 13.56
CA LYS A 111 -13.21 4.29 14.08
C LYS A 111 -13.04 4.47 15.58
N ARG A 112 -13.14 3.38 16.33
CA ARG A 112 -13.12 3.40 17.79
C ARG A 112 -11.78 3.87 18.38
N ARG A 113 -10.65 3.38 17.83
CA ARG A 113 -9.31 3.64 18.38
C ARG A 113 -8.68 4.92 17.85
N PHE A 114 -8.97 5.26 16.61
CA PHE A 114 -8.18 6.25 15.88
C PHE A 114 -8.99 7.41 15.32
N GLY A 115 -10.33 7.37 15.34
CA GLY A 115 -11.18 8.37 14.69
C GLY A 115 -10.95 8.38 13.17
N LEU A 116 -10.78 7.19 12.58
CA LEU A 116 -10.58 6.98 11.15
C LEU A 116 -11.74 6.16 10.58
N GLU A 117 -12.30 6.62 9.48
CA GLU A 117 -13.28 5.85 8.71
C GLU A 117 -12.57 4.99 7.66
N VAL A 118 -13.00 3.73 7.56
CA VAL A 118 -12.58 2.77 6.53
C VAL A 118 -13.73 2.69 5.53
N LEU A 119 -13.53 3.23 4.33
CA LEU A 119 -14.56 3.18 3.29
C LEU A 119 -14.66 1.79 2.69
N SER A 120 -15.74 1.57 1.92
CA SER A 120 -15.99 0.27 1.28
C SER A 120 -14.84 -0.15 0.35
N PRO A 121 -14.59 -1.48 0.20
CA PRO A 121 -13.54 -1.99 -0.66
C PRO A 121 -13.65 -1.52 -2.10
N LEU A 122 -12.50 -1.24 -2.72
CA LEU A 122 -12.37 -0.76 -4.09
C LEU A 122 -12.71 -1.83 -5.13
N GLY A 123 -12.69 -3.13 -4.74
CA GLY A 123 -13.12 -4.26 -5.55
C GLY A 123 -12.03 -5.25 -5.93
N PHE A 124 -10.81 -5.09 -5.41
CA PHE A 124 -9.70 -6.02 -5.64
C PHE A 124 -9.01 -6.41 -4.32
N ASN A 125 -8.30 -7.53 -4.38
CA ASN A 125 -7.52 -8.08 -3.28
C ASN A 125 -6.06 -8.19 -3.71
N ASP A 126 -5.17 -7.54 -2.97
CA ASP A 126 -3.72 -7.58 -3.21
C ASP A 126 -3.02 -8.31 -2.06
N THR A 127 -3.03 -9.64 -2.12
CA THR A 127 -2.35 -10.47 -1.12
C THR A 127 -0.85 -10.59 -1.42
N PHE A 128 -0.07 -11.02 -0.43
CA PHE A 128 1.31 -11.38 -0.67
C PHE A 128 1.41 -12.54 -1.67
N ALA A 129 2.28 -12.37 -2.66
CA ALA A 129 2.66 -13.38 -3.65
C ALA A 129 4.03 -13.95 -3.29
N ILE A 130 4.10 -15.24 -2.95
CA ILE A 130 5.39 -15.92 -2.82
C ILE A 130 5.83 -16.36 -4.21
N GLU A 131 6.86 -15.71 -4.70
CA GLU A 131 7.29 -15.77 -6.09
C GLU A 131 8.61 -16.50 -6.25
N ILE A 132 8.70 -17.28 -7.33
CA ILE A 132 9.93 -17.89 -7.84
C ILE A 132 10.02 -17.65 -9.34
N ARG A 133 11.17 -17.94 -9.95
CA ARG A 133 11.29 -17.92 -11.41
C ARG A 133 10.39 -18.99 -12.04
N GLY A 134 9.69 -18.67 -13.12
CA GLY A 134 8.87 -19.62 -13.87
C GLY A 134 9.67 -20.80 -14.40
N GLU A 135 10.93 -20.59 -14.84
CA GLU A 135 11.84 -21.68 -15.26
C GLU A 135 12.09 -22.68 -14.13
N ASP A 136 12.24 -22.21 -12.88
CA ASP A 136 12.45 -23.07 -11.72
C ASP A 136 11.17 -23.80 -11.33
N ALA A 137 10.02 -23.11 -11.35
CA ALA A 137 8.72 -23.74 -11.12
C ALA A 137 8.48 -24.91 -12.07
N ARG A 138 8.71 -24.71 -13.39
CA ARG A 138 8.55 -25.75 -14.40
C ARG A 138 9.57 -26.88 -14.25
N ARG A 139 10.86 -26.55 -14.05
CA ARG A 139 11.94 -27.53 -13.92
C ARG A 139 11.78 -28.42 -12.69
N LEU A 140 11.37 -27.83 -11.55
CA LEU A 140 11.22 -28.52 -10.27
C LEU A 140 9.80 -29.03 -10.02
N ARG A 141 8.85 -28.70 -10.92
CA ARG A 141 7.42 -29.04 -10.83
C ARG A 141 6.81 -28.54 -9.52
N LEU A 142 7.03 -27.25 -9.23
CA LEU A 142 6.54 -26.61 -8.00
C LEU A 142 5.28 -25.82 -8.30
N HIS A 143 4.27 -25.99 -7.45
CA HIS A 143 2.99 -25.29 -7.52
C HIS A 143 2.66 -24.58 -6.20
N THR A 144 3.08 -25.13 -5.07
CA THR A 144 2.70 -24.62 -3.74
C THR A 144 3.91 -24.19 -2.92
N ILE A 145 3.66 -23.38 -1.90
CA ILE A 145 4.69 -22.95 -0.93
C ILE A 145 5.23 -24.17 -0.17
N SER A 146 4.36 -25.13 0.20
CA SER A 146 4.78 -26.37 0.87
C SER A 146 5.74 -27.19 0.03
N GLU A 147 5.53 -27.27 -1.30
CA GLU A 147 6.44 -27.96 -2.20
C GLU A 147 7.79 -27.25 -2.33
N ALA A 148 7.78 -25.91 -2.34
CA ALA A 148 8.99 -25.10 -2.42
C ALA A 148 9.84 -25.17 -1.14
N ALA A 149 9.25 -25.42 0.02
CA ALA A 149 9.93 -25.44 1.31
C ALA A 149 11.14 -26.40 1.36
N ARG A 150 11.05 -27.54 0.67
CA ARG A 150 12.17 -28.52 0.60
C ARG A 150 13.43 -27.98 -0.12
N TYR A 151 13.28 -26.92 -0.92
CA TYR A 151 14.38 -26.28 -1.64
C TYR A 151 14.95 -25.07 -0.90
N ALA A 152 14.21 -24.53 0.07
CA ALA A 152 14.59 -23.34 0.84
C ALA A 152 16.03 -23.43 1.41
N PRO A 153 16.55 -24.58 1.91
CA PRO A 153 17.93 -24.67 2.40
C PRO A 153 19.02 -24.38 1.37
N ARG A 154 18.66 -24.32 0.08
CA ARG A 154 19.60 -24.03 -1.01
C ARG A 154 19.28 -22.72 -1.73
N TRP A 155 18.20 -22.04 -1.32
CA TRP A 155 17.70 -20.84 -1.94
C TRP A 155 18.05 -19.59 -1.14
N ARG A 156 18.24 -18.52 -1.85
CA ARG A 156 18.40 -17.17 -1.31
C ARG A 156 17.05 -16.48 -1.38
N ALA A 157 16.53 -16.05 -0.24
CA ALA A 157 15.29 -15.29 -0.19
C ALA A 157 15.56 -13.78 -0.27
N GLY A 158 14.62 -13.03 -0.84
CA GLY A 158 14.60 -11.58 -0.85
C GLY A 158 13.22 -11.07 -0.45
N PHE A 159 13.17 -10.11 0.48
CA PHE A 159 11.92 -9.57 0.99
C PHE A 159 11.97 -8.05 1.15
N GLY A 160 10.81 -7.42 1.09
CA GLY A 160 10.64 -6.04 1.48
C GLY A 160 10.83 -5.86 2.99
N TYR A 161 11.24 -4.65 3.41
CA TYR A 161 11.49 -4.33 4.82
C TYR A 161 10.30 -4.67 5.73
N GLU A 162 9.08 -4.22 5.39
CA GLU A 162 7.90 -4.48 6.22
C GLU A 162 7.54 -5.97 6.32
N PHE A 163 7.77 -6.76 5.26
CA PHE A 163 7.52 -8.20 5.30
C PHE A 163 8.38 -8.91 6.34
N MET A 164 9.59 -8.41 6.60
CA MET A 164 10.45 -8.95 7.67
C MET A 164 9.93 -8.65 9.07
N GLU A 165 9.22 -7.52 9.25
CA GLU A 165 8.81 -7.01 10.55
C GLU A 165 7.35 -7.34 10.93
N ARG A 166 6.50 -7.57 9.94
CA ARG A 166 5.06 -7.76 10.15
C ARG A 166 4.74 -9.11 10.78
N PRO A 167 3.67 -9.19 11.62
CA PRO A 167 3.19 -10.47 12.18
C PRO A 167 2.79 -11.49 11.12
N ASP A 168 2.17 -11.03 10.02
CA ASP A 168 1.77 -11.80 8.84
C ASP A 168 2.87 -11.90 7.77
N GLY A 169 4.10 -11.55 8.11
CA GLY A 169 5.25 -11.56 7.21
C GLY A 169 6.12 -12.82 7.36
N TYR A 170 7.44 -12.63 7.13
CA TYR A 170 8.40 -13.71 7.00
C TYR A 170 8.43 -14.69 8.16
N LYS A 171 8.45 -14.21 9.41
CA LYS A 171 8.58 -15.10 10.59
C LYS A 171 7.42 -16.10 10.70
N GLY A 172 6.20 -15.61 10.53
CA GLY A 172 5.01 -16.44 10.55
C GLY A 172 4.94 -17.40 9.36
N LEU A 173 5.25 -16.88 8.15
CA LEU A 173 5.33 -17.70 6.94
C LEU A 173 6.35 -18.83 7.09
N ALA A 174 7.57 -18.50 7.54
CA ALA A 174 8.64 -19.47 7.72
C ALA A 174 8.25 -20.57 8.72
N THR A 175 7.61 -20.18 9.82
CA THR A 175 7.10 -21.14 10.82
C THR A 175 6.01 -22.05 10.24
N THR A 176 5.05 -21.47 9.52
CA THR A 176 3.91 -22.19 8.95
C THR A 176 4.33 -23.21 7.90
N TYR A 177 5.28 -22.85 7.05
CA TYR A 177 5.71 -23.66 5.91
C TYR A 177 7.03 -24.42 6.14
N GLY A 178 7.71 -24.17 7.27
CA GLY A 178 9.02 -24.77 7.52
C GLY A 178 10.11 -24.24 6.59
N LEU A 179 10.06 -22.94 6.24
CA LEU A 179 11.05 -22.33 5.36
C LEU A 179 12.34 -22.02 6.12
N HIS A 180 13.39 -22.76 5.83
CA HIS A 180 14.71 -22.56 6.40
C HIS A 180 15.72 -22.25 5.31
N PHE A 181 16.06 -20.97 5.13
CA PHE A 181 17.08 -20.56 4.14
C PHE A 181 18.49 -20.71 4.70
N ALA A 182 19.46 -21.00 3.83
CA ALA A 182 20.87 -21.14 4.23
C ALA A 182 21.44 -19.85 4.82
N ASP A 183 21.07 -18.71 4.19
CA ASP A 183 21.48 -17.37 4.59
C ASP A 183 20.26 -16.57 5.05
N PRO A 184 20.44 -15.54 5.91
CA PRO A 184 19.37 -14.61 6.21
C PRO A 184 18.80 -13.97 4.94
N PRO A 185 17.47 -13.79 4.85
CA PRO A 185 16.85 -13.15 3.68
C PRO A 185 17.45 -11.77 3.40
N ARG A 186 17.64 -11.44 2.14
CA ARG A 186 18.07 -10.10 1.69
C ARG A 186 16.92 -9.13 1.79
N ILE A 187 17.16 -7.96 2.37
CA ILE A 187 16.17 -6.89 2.44
C ILE A 187 16.42 -5.95 1.27
N MET A 188 15.37 -5.67 0.48
CA MET A 188 15.46 -4.74 -0.65
C MET A 188 14.12 -4.04 -0.89
N ASP A 189 14.16 -3.02 -1.74
CA ASP A 189 12.95 -2.32 -2.18
C ASP A 189 12.03 -3.26 -2.95
N LEU A 190 10.69 -3.12 -2.76
CA LEU A 190 9.69 -3.98 -3.37
C LEU A 190 9.80 -4.00 -4.91
N GLY A 191 10.02 -2.85 -5.54
CA GLY A 191 10.17 -2.73 -6.99
C GLY A 191 11.41 -3.44 -7.57
N LEU A 192 12.34 -3.90 -6.73
CA LEU A 192 13.53 -4.64 -7.16
C LEU A 192 13.38 -6.15 -7.08
N LEU A 193 12.43 -6.69 -6.31
CA LEU A 193 12.31 -8.12 -6.02
C LEU A 193 12.17 -8.97 -7.27
N GLY A 194 11.21 -8.67 -8.14
CA GLY A 194 10.98 -9.41 -9.37
C GLY A 194 12.20 -9.40 -10.31
N ARG A 195 12.87 -8.23 -10.42
CA ARG A 195 14.10 -8.12 -11.22
C ARG A 195 15.27 -8.90 -10.61
N ALA A 196 15.39 -8.93 -9.28
CA ALA A 196 16.39 -9.70 -8.57
C ALA A 196 16.17 -11.22 -8.73
N LEU A 197 14.91 -11.70 -8.77
CA LEU A 197 14.56 -13.06 -9.15
C LEU A 197 15.01 -13.37 -10.57
N LYS A 198 14.64 -12.53 -11.54
CA LYS A 198 15.00 -12.69 -12.96
C LYS A 198 16.51 -12.70 -13.16
N ALA A 199 17.24 -11.85 -12.45
CA ALA A 199 18.71 -11.79 -12.50
C ALA A 199 19.41 -12.88 -11.68
N LYS A 200 18.66 -13.84 -11.08
CA LYS A 200 19.20 -14.94 -10.26
C LYS A 200 20.02 -14.47 -9.04
N GLN A 201 19.72 -13.27 -8.54
CA GLN A 201 20.33 -12.75 -7.32
C GLN A 201 19.67 -13.33 -6.06
N ILE A 202 18.37 -13.63 -6.16
CA ILE A 202 17.55 -14.34 -5.19
C ILE A 202 16.79 -15.47 -5.90
N ASP A 203 16.24 -16.40 -5.14
CA ASP A 203 15.57 -17.59 -5.67
C ASP A 203 14.08 -17.64 -5.27
N LEU A 204 13.71 -16.93 -4.18
CA LEU A 204 12.35 -16.74 -3.72
C LEU A 204 12.16 -15.30 -3.22
N ALA A 205 11.00 -14.73 -3.50
CA ALA A 205 10.59 -13.40 -3.02
C ALA A 205 9.18 -13.41 -2.46
N ALA A 206 8.83 -12.36 -1.71
CA ALA A 206 7.45 -12.03 -1.38
C ALA A 206 7.11 -10.69 -2.05
N GLY A 207 6.40 -10.78 -3.16
CA GLY A 207 5.81 -9.66 -3.89
C GLY A 207 4.32 -9.52 -3.60
N ASN A 208 3.58 -8.97 -4.54
CA ASN A 208 2.14 -8.73 -4.48
C ASN A 208 1.44 -9.42 -5.66
N THR A 209 0.24 -9.97 -5.44
CA THR A 209 -0.50 -10.70 -6.51
C THR A 209 -0.92 -9.81 -7.67
N THR A 210 -1.02 -8.51 -7.45
CA THR A 210 -1.34 -7.51 -8.48
C THR A 210 -0.10 -6.93 -9.19
N ASP A 211 1.12 -7.42 -8.88
CA ASP A 211 2.34 -6.94 -9.56
C ASP A 211 2.26 -7.21 -11.08
N GLY A 212 2.34 -6.13 -11.85
CA GLY A 212 2.26 -6.17 -13.31
C GLY A 212 3.47 -6.81 -13.99
N LEU A 213 4.58 -6.96 -13.29
CA LEU A 213 5.81 -7.55 -13.82
C LEU A 213 5.84 -9.08 -13.74
N ILE A 214 4.94 -9.72 -12.99
CA ILE A 214 4.87 -11.18 -12.84
C ILE A 214 4.93 -11.89 -14.22
N PRO A 215 4.01 -11.62 -15.18
CA PRO A 215 4.05 -12.29 -16.47
C PRO A 215 5.23 -11.86 -17.34
N THR A 216 5.64 -10.59 -17.27
CA THR A 216 6.71 -10.03 -18.10
C THR A 216 8.08 -10.59 -17.74
N LEU A 217 8.32 -10.86 -16.46
CA LEU A 217 9.58 -11.41 -15.97
C LEU A 217 9.58 -12.94 -15.93
N ASP A 218 8.50 -13.59 -16.37
CA ASP A 218 8.29 -15.04 -16.25
C ASP A 218 8.45 -15.48 -14.77
N LEU A 219 7.72 -14.82 -13.86
CA LEU A 219 7.64 -15.22 -12.47
C LEU A 219 6.47 -16.17 -12.26
N PHE A 220 6.57 -17.02 -11.27
CA PHE A 220 5.53 -17.96 -10.87
C PHE A 220 5.16 -17.71 -9.40
N VAL A 221 3.89 -17.44 -9.17
CA VAL A 221 3.33 -17.27 -7.83
C VAL A 221 2.97 -18.65 -7.29
N LEU A 222 3.59 -19.03 -6.19
CA LEU A 222 3.29 -20.28 -5.49
C LEU A 222 1.96 -20.15 -4.75
N GLU A 223 1.14 -21.19 -4.83
CA GLU A 223 -0.12 -21.27 -4.09
C GLU A 223 0.14 -21.32 -2.58
N ASP A 224 -0.59 -20.50 -1.82
CA ASP A 224 -0.63 -20.53 -0.35
C ASP A 224 -1.54 -21.67 0.11
N ASP A 225 -1.08 -22.92 -0.02
CA ASP A 225 -1.83 -24.15 0.22
C ASP A 225 -2.22 -24.38 1.69
N LYS A 226 -1.65 -23.62 2.62
CA LYS A 226 -2.06 -23.61 4.04
C LYS A 226 -2.93 -22.39 4.38
N HIS A 227 -3.23 -21.52 3.42
CA HIS A 227 -4.01 -20.31 3.61
C HIS A 227 -3.49 -19.45 4.78
N TYR A 228 -2.20 -19.18 4.76
CA TYR A 228 -1.52 -18.40 5.77
C TYR A 228 -1.92 -16.92 5.74
N PHE A 229 -2.01 -16.35 4.54
CA PHE A 229 -2.31 -14.95 4.38
C PHE A 229 -3.81 -14.63 4.55
N PRO A 230 -4.17 -13.55 5.28
CA PRO A 230 -5.55 -13.05 5.30
C PRO A 230 -5.92 -12.39 3.96
N PRO A 231 -7.19 -12.04 3.75
CA PRO A 231 -7.58 -11.18 2.64
C PRO A 231 -7.06 -9.77 2.82
N TYR A 232 -6.63 -9.14 1.72
CA TYR A 232 -6.09 -7.78 1.66
C TYR A 232 -6.91 -6.93 0.66
N GLU A 233 -8.20 -6.74 0.95
CA GLU A 233 -9.03 -5.86 0.12
C GLU A 233 -8.56 -4.41 0.23
N ALA A 234 -8.37 -3.75 -0.91
CA ALA A 234 -7.96 -2.36 -0.94
C ALA A 234 -9.10 -1.43 -0.52
N VAL A 235 -8.80 -0.49 0.38
CA VAL A 235 -9.76 0.46 0.97
C VAL A 235 -9.16 1.86 1.04
N ALA A 236 -10.02 2.90 1.12
CA ALA A 236 -9.59 4.24 1.51
C ALA A 236 -9.75 4.41 3.02
N ILE A 237 -8.70 4.87 3.70
CA ILE A 237 -8.72 5.29 5.10
C ILE A 237 -8.81 6.82 5.12
N VAL A 238 -9.82 7.35 5.82
CA VAL A 238 -10.09 8.79 5.87
C VAL A 238 -10.23 9.23 7.33
N ARG A 239 -9.74 10.42 7.67
CA ARG A 239 -9.95 11.02 9.00
C ARG A 239 -11.42 11.40 9.19
N GLU A 240 -12.02 11.06 10.33
CA GLU A 240 -13.38 11.50 10.65
C GLU A 240 -13.50 13.03 10.67
N GLU A 241 -12.46 13.72 11.13
CA GLU A 241 -12.41 15.19 11.09
C GLU A 241 -12.55 15.74 9.67
N THR A 242 -11.86 15.10 8.69
CA THR A 242 -11.96 15.49 7.28
C THR A 242 -13.37 15.28 6.74
N LEU A 243 -14.00 14.15 7.05
CA LEU A 243 -15.39 13.88 6.64
C LEU A 243 -16.41 14.80 7.30
N ARG A 244 -16.15 15.24 8.52
CA ARG A 244 -17.01 16.22 9.22
C ARG A 244 -16.90 17.61 8.61
N LEU A 245 -15.70 18.03 8.20
CA LEU A 245 -15.46 19.33 7.58
C LEU A 245 -15.83 19.35 6.09
N HIS A 246 -15.64 18.22 5.42
CA HIS A 246 -15.79 18.03 3.98
C HIS A 246 -16.52 16.70 3.69
N PRO A 247 -17.83 16.61 3.93
CA PRO A 247 -18.60 15.37 3.71
C PRO A 247 -18.58 14.92 2.24
N GLU A 248 -18.36 15.84 1.30
CA GLU A 248 -18.18 15.55 -0.14
C GLU A 248 -16.98 14.66 -0.43
N VAL A 249 -15.96 14.63 0.44
CA VAL A 249 -14.80 13.73 0.31
C VAL A 249 -15.24 12.27 0.45
N GLY A 250 -16.05 11.97 1.47
CA GLY A 250 -16.59 10.63 1.68
C GLY A 250 -17.52 10.19 0.55
N GLN A 251 -18.35 11.10 0.06
CA GLN A 251 -19.27 10.84 -1.07
C GLN A 251 -18.48 10.51 -2.34
N ALA A 252 -17.51 11.34 -2.70
CA ALA A 252 -16.67 11.14 -3.88
C ALA A 252 -15.90 9.81 -3.80
N LEU A 253 -15.19 9.54 -2.69
CA LEU A 253 -14.40 8.30 -2.57
C LEU A 253 -15.29 7.04 -2.53
N SER A 254 -16.53 7.13 -2.05
CA SER A 254 -17.47 6.01 -2.07
C SER A 254 -17.89 5.60 -3.49
N GLU A 255 -17.80 6.49 -4.47
CA GLU A 255 -18.06 6.16 -5.89
C GLU A 255 -17.04 5.16 -6.45
N LEU A 256 -15.87 5.02 -5.82
CA LEU A 256 -14.81 4.09 -6.22
C LEU A 256 -15.05 2.66 -5.73
N GLN A 257 -16.06 2.43 -4.88
CA GLN A 257 -16.42 1.10 -4.38
C GLN A 257 -16.65 0.10 -5.53
N GLY A 258 -15.94 -1.03 -5.50
CA GLY A 258 -16.09 -2.12 -6.47
C GLY A 258 -15.69 -1.75 -7.91
N LYS A 259 -14.97 -0.64 -8.13
CA LYS A 259 -14.66 -0.14 -9.48
C LYS A 259 -13.39 -0.74 -10.09
N ILE A 260 -12.57 -1.41 -9.30
CA ILE A 260 -11.28 -1.97 -9.74
C ILE A 260 -11.30 -3.48 -9.49
N SER A 261 -11.02 -4.29 -10.50
CA SER A 261 -10.78 -5.72 -10.34
C SER A 261 -9.28 -6.01 -10.19
N ASP A 262 -8.90 -7.20 -9.65
CA ASP A 262 -7.51 -7.65 -9.53
C ASP A 262 -6.76 -7.51 -10.86
N ARG A 263 -7.39 -7.97 -11.96
CA ARG A 263 -6.81 -7.88 -13.31
C ARG A 263 -6.60 -6.44 -13.77
N GLU A 264 -7.53 -5.55 -13.49
CA GLU A 264 -7.38 -4.14 -13.85
C GLU A 264 -6.26 -3.50 -13.05
N MET A 265 -6.14 -3.81 -11.76
CA MET A 265 -5.05 -3.29 -10.95
C MET A 265 -3.70 -3.81 -11.43
N GLN A 266 -3.59 -5.09 -11.75
CA GLN A 266 -2.39 -5.67 -12.36
C GLN A 266 -2.02 -4.99 -13.69
N MET A 267 -3.00 -4.69 -14.53
CA MET A 267 -2.76 -3.96 -15.78
C MET A 267 -2.27 -2.53 -15.54
N LEU A 268 -2.85 -1.81 -14.58
CA LEU A 268 -2.41 -0.46 -14.23
C LEU A 268 -0.97 -0.46 -13.69
N ASN A 269 -0.62 -1.42 -12.83
CA ASN A 269 0.74 -1.62 -12.36
C ASN A 269 1.70 -1.90 -13.52
N TYR A 270 1.30 -2.74 -14.49
CA TYR A 270 2.11 -3.02 -15.68
C TYR A 270 2.31 -1.78 -16.57
N GLU A 271 1.28 -0.96 -16.75
CA GLU A 271 1.40 0.28 -17.53
C GLU A 271 2.47 1.22 -16.94
N VAL A 272 2.60 1.25 -15.61
CA VAL A 272 3.62 2.07 -14.94
C VAL A 272 4.99 1.38 -14.90
N ASP A 273 5.07 0.16 -14.32
CA ASP A 273 6.35 -0.51 -14.06
C ASP A 273 6.97 -1.18 -15.28
N GLY A 274 6.12 -1.69 -16.17
CA GLY A 274 6.52 -2.39 -17.39
C GLY A 274 6.67 -1.49 -18.61
N GLN A 275 5.73 -0.56 -18.79
CA GLN A 275 5.71 0.36 -19.94
C GLN A 275 6.29 1.75 -19.60
N HIS A 276 6.65 2.00 -18.35
CA HIS A 276 7.22 3.28 -17.88
C HIS A 276 6.34 4.50 -18.15
N ARG A 277 5.02 4.31 -18.09
CA ARG A 277 4.04 5.40 -18.27
C ARG A 277 3.95 6.25 -17.00
N ASP A 278 3.64 7.51 -17.19
CA ASP A 278 3.38 8.41 -16.04
C ASP A 278 2.09 8.01 -15.30
N VAL A 279 2.17 7.94 -13.98
CA VAL A 279 1.06 7.50 -13.11
C VAL A 279 -0.19 8.36 -13.29
N LYS A 280 -0.03 9.69 -13.46
CA LYS A 280 -1.16 10.62 -13.64
C LYS A 280 -1.91 10.35 -14.95
N ASP A 281 -1.18 10.00 -15.99
CA ASP A 281 -1.77 9.72 -17.31
C ASP A 281 -2.49 8.38 -17.30
N VAL A 282 -1.87 7.34 -16.71
CA VAL A 282 -2.49 6.02 -16.53
C VAL A 282 -3.80 6.15 -15.75
N VAL A 283 -3.80 6.86 -14.63
CA VAL A 283 -4.99 7.06 -13.80
C VAL A 283 -6.05 7.89 -14.54
N ARG A 284 -5.66 8.94 -15.24
CA ARG A 284 -6.60 9.76 -16.03
C ARG A 284 -7.32 8.95 -17.10
N GLU A 285 -6.61 8.08 -17.79
CA GLU A 285 -7.20 7.19 -18.81
C GLU A 285 -8.09 6.13 -18.17
N PHE A 286 -7.67 5.52 -17.06
CA PHE A 286 -8.49 4.58 -16.31
C PHE A 286 -9.81 5.20 -15.88
N ARG A 287 -9.78 6.41 -15.29
CA ARG A 287 -10.99 7.15 -14.88
C ARG A 287 -11.93 7.39 -16.05
N ARG A 288 -11.42 7.82 -17.21
CA ARG A 288 -12.22 8.01 -18.42
C ARG A 288 -12.91 6.71 -18.86
N ARG A 289 -12.19 5.58 -18.84
CA ARG A 289 -12.75 4.26 -19.20
C ARG A 289 -13.86 3.83 -18.25
N LYS A 290 -13.76 4.19 -16.98
CA LYS A 290 -14.73 3.82 -15.93
C LYS A 290 -15.84 4.85 -15.74
N TRP A 291 -15.85 5.95 -16.46
CA TRP A 291 -16.81 7.06 -16.31
C TRP A 291 -16.81 7.66 -14.88
N LEU A 292 -15.63 7.82 -14.27
CA LEU A 292 -15.39 8.33 -12.92
C LEU A 292 -15.12 9.84 -12.88
#